data_933771e72d2ed821fa12531f6493de5a
#
_entry.id   933771e72d2ed821fa12531f6493de5a
#
_cell.length_a   1.000
_cell.length_b   1.000
_cell.length_c   1.000
_cell.angle_alpha   90.00
_cell.angle_beta   90.00
_cell.angle_gamma   90.00
#
_symmetry.space_group_name_H-M   'P 1'
#
loop_
_entity.id
_entity.type
_entity.pdbx_description
1 polymer ?
#
loop_
_entity_poly.entity_id
_entity_poly.type
_entity_poly.pdbx_seq_one_letter_code
_entity_poly.pdbx_strand_id
1 'polypeptide(L)'
;MKLYQVRKGQFVYFNNELHKVYSVKPIYKQSVHLIKLKDLSQHLTNASKVERYIPKHLDSFIFNHKAYTLHKEKQAEEGDFILITNPSPDYMDHYSLNEIEIVSSVESKGVITTRANGVKHIEYLLMVPGRDPNSNPIDYLDKSMVDNDWMSNDSDQPAEGEMPTIGDVYKKRDGGSSIEAMVVAINDKKIFLGNNIELSLNKLNEGWEYQYSLLED
;
A
#
# COMPACT_ATOMS: atom_id res chain seq x y z
N MET A 1 1.17 -6.83 4.87
CA MET A 1 0.47 -8.07 4.43
C MET A 1 1.38 -9.29 4.54
N LYS A 2 0.82 -10.52 4.66
CA LYS A 2 1.60 -11.77 4.49
C LYS A 2 1.78 -12.06 2.98
N LEU A 3 2.89 -12.70 2.59
CA LEU A 3 3.23 -12.91 1.17
C LEU A 3 2.13 -13.66 0.38
N TYR A 4 1.50 -14.66 0.98
CA TYR A 4 0.43 -15.43 0.34
C TYR A 4 -0.86 -14.61 0.08
N GLN A 5 -1.00 -13.44 0.69
CA GLN A 5 -2.13 -12.52 0.49
C GLN A 5 -1.87 -11.52 -0.65
N VAL A 6 -0.61 -11.39 -1.10
CA VAL A 6 -0.26 -10.49 -2.19
C VAL A 6 -0.47 -11.19 -3.52
N ARG A 7 -1.22 -10.55 -4.42
CA ARG A 7 -1.52 -11.06 -5.77
C ARG A 7 -1.16 -10.02 -6.82
N LYS A 8 -0.74 -10.48 -8.00
CA LYS A 8 -0.58 -9.63 -9.19
C LYS A 8 -1.88 -8.84 -9.43
N GLY A 9 -1.75 -7.59 -9.81
CA GLY A 9 -2.86 -6.69 -10.11
C GLY A 9 -3.40 -5.91 -8.91
N GLN A 10 -3.19 -6.36 -7.67
CA GLN A 10 -3.70 -5.63 -6.49
C GLN A 10 -3.14 -4.21 -6.41
N PHE A 11 -3.99 -3.27 -6.00
CA PHE A 11 -3.53 -1.99 -5.52
C PHE A 11 -3.08 -2.11 -4.07
N VAL A 12 -1.95 -1.50 -3.78
CA VAL A 12 -1.33 -1.51 -2.45
C VAL A 12 -0.70 -0.15 -2.16
N TYR A 13 -0.65 0.20 -0.89
CA TYR A 13 0.21 1.30 -0.43
C TYR A 13 1.60 0.76 -0.08
N PHE A 14 2.61 1.45 -0.54
CA PHE A 14 4.01 1.27 -0.17
C PHE A 14 4.64 2.64 0.01
N ASN A 15 5.32 2.86 1.14
CA ASN A 15 5.83 4.19 1.54
C ASN A 15 4.73 5.28 1.46
N ASN A 16 3.52 4.95 1.92
CA ASN A 16 2.31 5.78 1.88
C ASN A 16 1.81 6.18 0.49
N GLU A 17 2.38 5.68 -0.60
CA GLU A 17 1.98 5.99 -1.97
C GLU A 17 1.29 4.80 -2.65
N LEU A 18 0.36 5.09 -3.57
CA LEU A 18 -0.41 4.08 -4.27
C LEU A 18 0.40 3.40 -5.37
N HIS A 19 0.46 2.08 -5.30
CA HIS A 19 1.15 1.20 -6.24
C HIS A 19 0.24 0.08 -6.72
N LYS A 20 0.59 -0.52 -7.86
CA LYS A 20 0.02 -1.78 -8.34
C LYS A 20 1.06 -2.90 -8.23
N VAL A 21 0.65 -4.07 -7.75
CA VAL A 21 1.49 -5.26 -7.74
C VAL A 21 1.68 -5.77 -9.17
N TYR A 22 2.88 -5.67 -9.70
CA TYR A 22 3.24 -6.17 -11.03
C TYR A 22 3.50 -7.68 -11.01
N SER A 23 4.29 -8.15 -10.04
CA SER A 23 4.57 -9.58 -9.87
C SER A 23 4.92 -9.93 -8.42
N VAL A 24 4.79 -11.21 -8.09
CA VAL A 24 5.20 -11.79 -6.80
C VAL A 24 6.15 -12.95 -7.07
N LYS A 25 7.35 -12.91 -6.48
CA LYS A 25 8.39 -13.93 -6.64
C LYS A 25 8.80 -14.48 -5.26
N PRO A 26 8.18 -15.55 -4.76
CA PRO A 26 8.33 -16.03 -3.37
C PRO A 26 9.76 -16.41 -2.96
N ILE A 27 10.62 -16.73 -3.92
CA ILE A 27 11.99 -17.23 -3.67
C ILE A 27 12.97 -16.10 -3.28
N TYR A 28 12.60 -14.84 -3.53
CA TYR A 28 13.51 -13.70 -3.31
C TYR A 28 13.19 -12.96 -2.00
N LYS A 29 14.23 -12.39 -1.37
CA LYS A 29 14.07 -11.52 -0.18
C LYS A 29 13.07 -10.38 -0.47
N GLN A 30 13.24 -9.68 -1.60
CA GLN A 30 12.29 -8.67 -2.11
C GLN A 30 11.33 -9.37 -3.07
N SER A 31 10.29 -9.97 -2.53
CA SER A 31 9.39 -10.86 -3.24
C SER A 31 8.26 -10.15 -3.99
N VAL A 32 8.04 -8.86 -3.76
CA VAL A 32 6.96 -8.08 -4.36
C VAL A 32 7.52 -7.00 -5.28
N HIS A 33 7.15 -7.07 -6.56
CA HIS A 33 7.49 -6.07 -7.56
C HIS A 33 6.28 -5.14 -7.75
N LEU A 34 6.48 -3.86 -7.54
CA LEU A 34 5.47 -2.82 -7.57
C LEU A 34 5.69 -1.86 -8.74
N ILE A 35 4.60 -1.31 -9.26
CA ILE A 35 4.60 -0.15 -10.16
C ILE A 35 3.84 0.97 -9.44
N LYS A 36 4.49 2.11 -9.24
CA LYS A 36 3.85 3.31 -8.72
C LYS A 36 2.91 3.88 -9.78
N LEU A 37 1.65 4.15 -9.44
CA LEU A 37 0.67 4.58 -10.44
C LEU A 37 0.93 6.01 -10.94
N LYS A 38 1.46 6.87 -10.09
CA LYS A 38 1.69 8.29 -10.39
C LYS A 38 2.63 8.51 -11.59
N ASP A 39 3.73 7.78 -11.67
CA ASP A 39 4.82 8.00 -12.61
C ASP A 39 5.33 6.72 -13.28
N LEU A 40 4.69 5.59 -13.01
CA LEU A 40 5.03 4.25 -13.52
C LEU A 40 6.42 3.74 -13.11
N SER A 41 7.06 4.36 -12.13
CA SER A 41 8.32 3.87 -11.57
C SER A 41 8.16 2.50 -10.90
N GLN A 42 9.24 1.70 -10.91
CA GLN A 42 9.22 0.33 -10.42
C GLN A 42 9.96 0.23 -9.09
N HIS A 43 9.39 -0.54 -8.15
CA HIS A 43 9.94 -0.76 -6.83
C HIS A 43 9.92 -2.24 -6.46
N LEU A 44 10.95 -2.69 -5.75
CA LEU A 44 11.01 -4.04 -5.18
C LEU A 44 10.90 -3.92 -3.66
N THR A 45 10.06 -4.75 -3.06
CA THR A 45 9.82 -4.71 -1.61
C THR A 45 9.40 -6.06 -1.06
N ASN A 46 9.18 -6.11 0.26
CA ASN A 46 8.65 -7.26 0.98
C ASN A 46 7.14 -7.11 1.17
N ALA A 47 6.44 -8.22 1.23
CA ALA A 47 4.98 -8.24 1.45
C ALA A 47 4.55 -7.59 2.77
N SER A 48 5.41 -7.60 3.81
CA SER A 48 5.13 -6.96 5.11
C SER A 48 5.06 -5.44 5.03
N LYS A 49 5.70 -4.83 4.02
CA LYS A 49 5.77 -3.37 3.84
C LYS A 49 4.64 -2.81 2.97
N VAL A 50 3.68 -3.63 2.56
CA VAL A 50 2.58 -3.19 1.70
C VAL A 50 1.23 -3.39 2.39
N GLU A 51 0.32 -2.44 2.17
CA GLU A 51 -1.07 -2.48 2.62
C GLU A 51 -2.00 -2.53 1.41
N ARG A 52 -3.00 -3.44 1.44
CA ARG A 52 -3.92 -3.64 0.33
C ARG A 52 -4.95 -2.52 0.26
N TYR A 53 -5.24 -2.07 -0.96
CA TYR A 53 -6.37 -1.21 -1.27
C TYR A 53 -7.27 -1.85 -2.34
N ILE A 54 -8.60 -1.58 -2.26
CA ILE A 54 -9.57 -2.01 -3.26
C ILE A 54 -10.23 -0.74 -3.81
N PRO A 55 -10.02 -0.41 -5.11
CA PRO A 55 -10.62 0.77 -5.74
C PRO A 55 -12.15 0.73 -5.68
N LYS A 56 -12.77 1.90 -5.44
CA LYS A 56 -14.21 2.08 -5.30
C LYS A 56 -14.72 3.20 -6.21
N HIS A 57 -16.03 3.26 -6.35
CA HIS A 57 -16.68 4.39 -6.99
C HIS A 57 -16.34 5.71 -6.28
N LEU A 58 -16.06 6.75 -7.05
CA LEU A 58 -15.58 8.07 -6.63
C LEU A 58 -14.20 8.10 -5.97
N ASP A 59 -13.42 7.02 -5.98
CA ASP A 59 -11.99 7.15 -5.72
C ASP A 59 -11.30 7.94 -6.83
N SER A 60 -10.31 8.75 -6.48
CA SER A 60 -9.50 9.48 -7.45
C SER A 60 -8.01 9.30 -7.18
N PHE A 61 -7.24 9.13 -8.23
CA PHE A 61 -5.78 8.93 -8.13
C PHE A 61 -5.06 9.48 -9.36
N ILE A 62 -3.75 9.62 -9.23
CA ILE A 62 -2.88 10.02 -10.34
C ILE A 62 -2.36 8.75 -11.03
N PHE A 63 -2.61 8.65 -12.32
CA PHE A 63 -2.06 7.62 -13.20
C PHE A 63 -1.28 8.28 -14.32
N ASN A 64 0.00 7.90 -14.49
CA ASN A 64 0.89 8.46 -15.50
C ASN A 64 0.80 10.00 -15.57
N HIS A 65 1.02 10.66 -14.43
CA HIS A 65 1.02 12.13 -14.23
C HIS A 65 -0.33 12.84 -14.47
N LYS A 66 -1.42 12.12 -14.70
CA LYS A 66 -2.76 12.69 -14.88
C LYS A 66 -3.71 12.20 -13.79
N ALA A 67 -4.54 13.10 -13.27
CA ALA A 67 -5.56 12.72 -12.29
C ALA A 67 -6.78 12.11 -13.00
N TYR A 68 -7.36 11.09 -12.35
CA TYR A 68 -8.59 10.43 -12.79
C TYR A 68 -9.49 10.17 -11.59
N THR A 69 -10.80 10.22 -11.83
CA THR A 69 -11.84 9.81 -10.88
C THR A 69 -12.56 8.56 -11.41
N LEU A 70 -12.78 7.57 -10.55
CA LEU A 70 -13.44 6.33 -10.90
C LEU A 70 -14.97 6.47 -10.84
N HIS A 71 -15.65 6.17 -11.94
CA HIS A 71 -17.11 6.20 -12.03
C HIS A 71 -17.68 4.83 -12.43
N LYS A 72 -18.65 4.35 -11.62
CA LYS A 72 -19.34 3.09 -11.90
C LYS A 72 -20.51 3.24 -12.86
N GLU A 73 -21.20 4.40 -12.81
CA GLU A 73 -22.47 4.61 -13.49
C GLU A 73 -22.34 5.27 -14.87
N LYS A 74 -21.18 5.82 -15.18
CA LYS A 74 -20.93 6.45 -16.47
C LYS A 74 -20.52 5.38 -17.49
N GLN A 75 -21.09 5.49 -18.69
CA GLN A 75 -20.66 4.67 -19.81
C GLN A 75 -19.35 5.19 -20.39
N ALA A 76 -18.48 4.29 -20.79
CA ALA A 76 -17.25 4.62 -21.46
C ALA A 76 -17.50 4.98 -22.93
N GLU A 77 -16.68 5.87 -23.48
CA GLU A 77 -16.63 6.24 -24.89
C GLU A 77 -15.30 5.76 -25.50
N GLU A 78 -15.19 5.81 -26.82
CA GLU A 78 -13.95 5.50 -27.53
C GLU A 78 -12.81 6.45 -27.08
N GLY A 79 -11.66 5.89 -26.75
CA GLY A 79 -10.49 6.65 -26.21
C GLY A 79 -10.44 6.78 -24.70
N ASP A 80 -11.50 6.42 -23.98
CA ASP A 80 -11.53 6.46 -22.52
C ASP A 80 -10.63 5.39 -21.90
N PHE A 81 -10.12 5.69 -20.69
CA PHE A 81 -9.48 4.70 -19.84
C PHE A 81 -10.51 4.01 -18.95
N ILE A 82 -10.38 2.71 -18.79
CA ILE A 82 -11.15 1.90 -17.85
C ILE A 82 -10.23 1.17 -16.88
N LEU A 83 -10.65 1.05 -15.63
CA LEU A 83 -9.99 0.23 -14.61
C LEU A 83 -10.82 -1.04 -14.39
N ILE A 84 -10.26 -2.21 -14.71
CA ILE A 84 -10.94 -3.50 -14.54
C ILE A 84 -10.91 -3.91 -13.08
N THR A 85 -12.06 -3.88 -12.40
CA THR A 85 -12.18 -4.15 -10.95
C THR A 85 -12.78 -5.50 -10.62
N ASN A 86 -13.50 -6.11 -11.57
CA ASN A 86 -14.15 -7.42 -11.40
C ASN A 86 -13.96 -8.29 -12.66
N PRO A 87 -12.70 -8.73 -12.95
CA PRO A 87 -12.41 -9.42 -14.20
C PRO A 87 -13.10 -10.78 -14.30
N SER A 88 -13.76 -11.01 -15.43
CA SER A 88 -14.36 -12.30 -15.84
C SER A 88 -14.13 -12.50 -17.35
N PRO A 89 -12.85 -12.67 -17.78
CA PRO A 89 -12.49 -12.76 -19.20
C PRO A 89 -13.12 -14.00 -19.84
N ASP A 90 -13.61 -13.83 -21.05
CA ASP A 90 -14.03 -14.93 -21.90
C ASP A 90 -12.79 -15.64 -22.49
N TYR A 91 -12.98 -16.79 -23.18
CA TYR A 91 -11.89 -17.70 -23.57
C TYR A 91 -10.75 -17.04 -24.37
N MET A 92 -11.04 -15.99 -25.13
CA MET A 92 -10.06 -15.30 -25.99
C MET A 92 -9.52 -14.02 -25.37
N ASP A 93 -10.07 -13.57 -24.22
CA ASP A 93 -9.71 -12.32 -23.60
C ASP A 93 -8.60 -12.50 -22.56
N HIS A 94 -7.67 -11.55 -22.48
CA HIS A 94 -6.50 -11.61 -21.61
C HIS A 94 -6.34 -10.32 -20.80
N TYR A 95 -7.14 -10.19 -19.74
CA TYR A 95 -7.02 -9.08 -18.81
C TYR A 95 -7.12 -9.56 -17.34
N SER A 96 -6.67 -8.74 -16.43
CA SER A 96 -6.58 -9.08 -15.01
C SER A 96 -7.08 -7.96 -14.10
N LEU A 97 -7.19 -8.27 -12.80
CA LEU A 97 -7.59 -7.33 -11.77
C LEU A 97 -6.76 -6.03 -11.81
N ASN A 98 -7.48 -4.89 -11.73
CA ASN A 98 -6.93 -3.54 -11.77
C ASN A 98 -6.04 -3.26 -13.00
N GLU A 99 -6.29 -3.95 -14.11
CA GLU A 99 -5.67 -3.60 -15.39
C GLU A 99 -6.34 -2.33 -15.93
N ILE A 100 -5.53 -1.41 -16.43
CA ILE A 100 -5.99 -0.18 -17.06
C ILE A 100 -5.91 -0.39 -18.57
N GLU A 101 -7.06 -0.29 -19.23
CA GLU A 101 -7.22 -0.48 -20.66
C GLU A 101 -7.80 0.77 -21.32
N ILE A 102 -7.53 0.94 -22.61
CA ILE A 102 -8.12 2.02 -23.43
C ILE A 102 -9.25 1.43 -24.27
N VAL A 103 -10.38 2.09 -24.27
CA VAL A 103 -11.54 1.69 -25.08
C VAL A 103 -11.28 1.98 -26.55
N SER A 104 -11.46 0.98 -27.41
CA SER A 104 -11.39 1.09 -28.87
C SER A 104 -12.77 1.23 -29.49
N SER A 105 -13.78 0.56 -28.93
CA SER A 105 -15.17 0.68 -29.36
C SER A 105 -16.13 0.29 -28.25
N VAL A 106 -17.36 0.79 -28.31
CA VAL A 106 -18.41 0.53 -27.34
C VAL A 106 -19.46 -0.38 -27.94
N GLU A 107 -19.86 -1.41 -27.21
CA GLU A 107 -20.89 -2.37 -27.56
C GLU A 107 -22.05 -2.35 -26.55
N SER A 108 -23.15 -3.00 -26.85
CA SER A 108 -24.33 -3.02 -25.98
C SER A 108 -24.08 -3.69 -24.63
N LYS A 109 -23.16 -4.63 -24.52
CA LYS A 109 -22.86 -5.40 -23.30
C LYS A 109 -21.54 -5.05 -22.63
N GLY A 110 -20.72 -4.24 -23.30
CA GLY A 110 -19.38 -3.92 -22.82
C GLY A 110 -18.61 -3.01 -23.78
N VAL A 111 -17.32 -3.10 -23.71
CA VAL A 111 -16.39 -2.36 -24.57
C VAL A 111 -15.36 -3.31 -25.16
N ILE A 112 -14.84 -2.98 -26.36
CA ILE A 112 -13.63 -3.61 -26.89
C ILE A 112 -12.47 -2.67 -26.60
N THR A 113 -11.38 -3.20 -26.08
CA THR A 113 -10.20 -2.41 -25.77
C THR A 113 -9.20 -2.39 -26.93
N THR A 114 -8.22 -1.49 -26.89
CA THR A 114 -7.14 -1.42 -27.89
C THR A 114 -6.28 -2.67 -27.96
N ARG A 115 -6.36 -3.55 -26.95
CA ARG A 115 -5.73 -4.88 -26.93
C ARG A 115 -6.64 -5.99 -27.46
N ALA A 116 -7.76 -5.62 -28.04
CA ALA A 116 -8.80 -6.51 -28.54
C ALA A 116 -9.45 -7.41 -27.46
N ASN A 117 -9.47 -6.96 -26.20
CA ASN A 117 -10.21 -7.61 -25.13
C ASN A 117 -11.65 -7.12 -25.08
N GLY A 118 -12.61 -8.05 -24.96
CA GLY A 118 -14.02 -7.74 -24.68
C GLY A 118 -14.25 -7.63 -23.18
N VAL A 119 -14.53 -6.44 -22.67
CA VAL A 119 -14.74 -6.17 -21.23
C VAL A 119 -16.18 -5.75 -20.98
N LYS A 120 -16.93 -6.50 -20.15
CA LYS A 120 -18.35 -6.21 -19.86
C LYS A 120 -18.49 -4.97 -18.98
N HIS A 121 -19.59 -4.21 -19.12
CA HIS A 121 -19.80 -2.98 -18.35
C HIS A 121 -19.76 -3.17 -16.83
N ILE A 122 -20.06 -4.36 -16.32
CA ILE A 122 -20.02 -4.69 -14.89
C ILE A 122 -18.62 -5.01 -14.37
N GLU A 123 -17.64 -5.11 -15.24
CA GLU A 123 -16.27 -5.55 -14.91
C GLU A 123 -15.34 -4.39 -14.66
N TYR A 124 -15.70 -3.16 -15.03
CA TYR A 124 -14.82 -2.01 -14.94
C TYR A 124 -15.45 -0.79 -14.26
N LEU A 125 -14.59 0.13 -13.87
CA LEU A 125 -14.94 1.51 -13.53
C LEU A 125 -14.33 2.42 -14.60
N LEU A 126 -15.11 3.40 -15.06
CA LEU A 126 -14.63 4.42 -16.00
C LEU A 126 -13.64 5.35 -15.29
N MET A 127 -12.51 5.63 -15.90
CA MET A 127 -11.51 6.59 -15.42
C MET A 127 -11.75 7.95 -16.06
N VAL A 128 -12.56 8.80 -15.43
CA VAL A 128 -12.86 10.15 -15.92
C VAL A 128 -11.67 11.08 -15.62
N PRO A 129 -11.13 11.81 -16.60
CA PRO A 129 -10.05 12.76 -16.37
C PRO A 129 -10.43 13.84 -15.35
N GLY A 130 -9.50 14.17 -14.47
CA GLY A 130 -9.68 15.15 -13.40
C GLY A 130 -10.06 14.53 -12.05
N ARG A 131 -10.11 15.39 -11.02
CA ARG A 131 -10.63 15.04 -9.70
C ARG A 131 -12.02 15.62 -9.54
N ASP A 132 -12.99 14.78 -9.27
CA ASP A 132 -14.32 15.22 -8.83
C ASP A 132 -14.20 15.84 -7.42
N PRO A 133 -14.84 17.00 -7.14
CA PRO A 133 -14.82 17.62 -5.81
C PRO A 133 -15.30 16.71 -4.68
N ASN A 134 -16.15 15.74 -4.97
CA ASN A 134 -16.67 14.75 -4.02
C ASN A 134 -15.86 13.43 -4.02
N SER A 135 -14.78 13.37 -4.82
CA SER A 135 -13.99 12.15 -4.91
C SER A 135 -13.11 11.93 -3.68
N ASN A 136 -12.82 10.67 -3.39
CA ASN A 136 -11.88 10.27 -2.37
C ASN A 136 -10.47 10.13 -2.98
N PRO A 137 -9.51 11.03 -2.67
CA PRO A 137 -8.15 10.90 -3.16
C PRO A 137 -7.44 9.72 -2.50
N ILE A 138 -7.00 8.74 -3.32
CA ILE A 138 -6.32 7.54 -2.84
C ILE A 138 -4.83 7.48 -3.20
N ASP A 139 -4.23 8.59 -3.61
CA ASP A 139 -2.79 8.64 -3.98
C ASP A 139 -1.88 8.31 -2.81
N TYR A 140 -2.30 8.67 -1.60
CA TYR A 140 -1.56 8.50 -0.36
C TYR A 140 -2.41 7.79 0.67
N LEU A 141 -1.77 6.95 1.49
CA LEU A 141 -2.41 6.37 2.66
C LEU A 141 -2.62 7.46 3.71
N ASP A 142 -3.88 7.82 3.94
CA ASP A 142 -4.22 8.71 5.05
C ASP A 142 -4.25 7.91 6.35
N LYS A 143 -3.19 8.04 7.15
CA LYS A 143 -3.08 7.35 8.44
C LYS A 143 -4.14 7.83 9.44
N SER A 144 -4.75 9.00 9.23
CA SER A 144 -5.81 9.51 10.11
C SER A 144 -7.13 8.76 9.96
N MET A 145 -7.35 8.07 8.83
CA MET A 145 -8.57 7.29 8.59
C MET A 145 -8.48 5.82 9.07
N VAL A 146 -7.28 5.33 9.38
CA VAL A 146 -7.08 3.94 9.81
C VAL A 146 -7.47 3.72 11.28
N ASP A 147 -7.53 4.79 12.07
CA ASP A 147 -7.76 4.70 13.52
C ASP A 147 -9.24 4.62 13.97
N ASN A 148 -10.21 4.68 13.04
CA ASN A 148 -11.63 4.73 13.41
C ASN A 148 -12.40 3.41 13.43
N ASP A 149 -11.82 2.28 13.01
CA ASP A 149 -12.55 0.99 12.95
C ASP A 149 -12.13 -0.04 14.03
N TRP A 150 -11.23 0.35 14.95
CA TRP A 150 -10.77 -0.51 16.06
C TRP A 150 -10.89 0.14 17.44
N MET A 151 -11.94 0.94 17.68
CA MET A 151 -12.28 1.32 19.04
C MET A 151 -13.19 0.27 19.69
N SER A 152 -12.59 -0.79 20.21
CA SER A 152 -13.11 -1.48 21.41
C SER A 152 -12.00 -1.51 22.46
N ASN A 153 -12.15 -0.60 23.43
CA ASN A 153 -11.64 -0.67 24.80
C ASN A 153 -10.24 -1.27 25.01
N ASP A 154 -9.21 -0.42 25.00
CA ASP A 154 -8.31 -0.35 26.16
C ASP A 154 -7.56 1.00 26.14
N SER A 155 -7.70 1.71 27.24
CA SER A 155 -7.03 2.98 27.51
C SER A 155 -5.55 2.75 27.74
N ASP A 156 -4.73 3.03 26.71
CA ASP A 156 -3.34 3.44 26.86
C ASP A 156 -2.84 3.98 25.52
N GLN A 157 -2.82 5.30 25.36
CA GLN A 157 -2.18 5.98 24.24
C GLN A 157 -0.67 6.03 24.46
N PRO A 158 0.17 5.53 23.54
CA PRO A 158 1.59 5.85 23.54
C PRO A 158 1.83 7.19 22.82
N ALA A 159 2.65 8.02 23.45
CA ALA A 159 3.19 9.25 22.87
C ALA A 159 3.95 8.97 21.55
N GLU A 160 3.90 9.96 20.63
CA GLU A 160 4.63 9.95 19.37
C GLU A 160 6.13 9.73 19.58
N GLY A 161 6.60 8.53 19.20
CA GLY A 161 8.01 8.20 19.06
C GLY A 161 8.17 7.30 17.85
N GLU A 162 9.20 7.55 17.06
CA GLU A 162 9.55 6.69 15.93
C GLU A 162 9.71 5.24 16.40
N MET A 163 9.15 4.30 15.64
CA MET A 163 9.25 2.87 15.97
C MET A 163 10.71 2.43 15.85
N PRO A 164 11.29 1.83 16.91
CA PRO A 164 12.67 1.36 16.86
C PRO A 164 12.86 0.33 15.76
N THR A 165 14.04 0.34 15.14
CA THR A 165 14.47 -0.63 14.15
C THR A 165 15.65 -1.45 14.64
N ILE A 166 15.86 -2.65 14.06
CA ILE A 166 17.05 -3.45 14.38
C ILE A 166 18.26 -2.65 13.94
N GLY A 167 19.25 -2.52 14.84
CA GLY A 167 20.45 -1.71 14.63
C GLY A 167 20.41 -0.35 15.32
N ASP A 168 19.26 0.10 15.80
CA ASP A 168 19.14 1.32 16.58
C ASP A 168 19.82 1.17 17.95
N VAL A 169 20.60 2.17 18.33
CA VAL A 169 21.29 2.21 19.61
C VAL A 169 20.58 3.18 20.55
N TYR A 170 20.26 2.69 21.72
CA TYR A 170 19.63 3.44 22.79
C TYR A 170 20.52 3.51 24.02
N LYS A 171 20.41 4.61 24.76
CA LYS A 171 21.13 4.88 26.00
C LYS A 171 20.19 5.09 27.16
N LYS A 172 20.41 4.38 28.23
CA LYS A 172 19.73 4.60 29.52
C LYS A 172 20.70 5.18 30.52
N ARG A 173 20.29 6.23 31.24
CA ARG A 173 21.00 6.77 32.38
C ARG A 173 20.38 6.25 33.67
N ASP A 174 21.20 5.66 34.53
CA ASP A 174 20.76 5.15 35.81
C ASP A 174 21.77 5.57 36.90
N GLY A 175 21.41 6.54 37.72
CA GLY A 175 22.13 6.91 38.97
C GLY A 175 23.63 7.20 38.85
N GLY A 176 24.11 7.73 37.69
CA GLY A 176 25.51 8.06 37.47
C GLY A 176 26.28 7.08 36.57
N SER A 177 25.67 5.96 36.18
CA SER A 177 26.15 5.07 35.12
C SER A 177 25.26 5.20 33.89
N SER A 178 25.81 4.90 32.70
CA SER A 178 25.00 4.82 31.47
C SER A 178 25.20 3.46 30.82
N ILE A 179 24.11 2.91 30.33
CA ILE A 179 24.11 1.65 29.57
C ILE A 179 23.69 1.99 28.14
N GLU A 180 24.49 1.60 27.19
CA GLU A 180 24.13 1.66 25.76
C GLU A 180 23.83 0.24 25.27
N ALA A 181 22.72 0.09 24.53
CA ALA A 181 22.32 -1.20 24.00
C ALA A 181 21.64 -1.03 22.63
N MET A 182 22.00 -1.92 21.71
CA MET A 182 21.45 -1.96 20.34
C MET A 182 20.21 -2.85 20.30
N VAL A 183 19.24 -2.46 19.49
CA VAL A 183 18.07 -3.31 19.16
C VAL A 183 18.57 -4.48 18.30
N VAL A 184 18.47 -5.69 18.83
CA VAL A 184 18.90 -6.91 18.14
C VAL A 184 17.75 -7.71 17.56
N ALA A 185 16.54 -7.56 18.11
CA ALA A 185 15.32 -8.17 17.56
C ALA A 185 14.08 -7.40 18.01
N ILE A 186 13.04 -7.46 17.20
CA ILE A 186 11.70 -6.95 17.52
C ILE A 186 10.70 -8.06 17.21
N ASN A 187 9.85 -8.41 18.18
CA ASN A 187 8.83 -9.41 18.02
C ASN A 187 7.51 -8.90 18.62
N ASP A 188 6.51 -8.67 17.77
CA ASP A 188 5.19 -8.09 18.10
C ASP A 188 5.30 -6.76 18.88
N LYS A 189 5.13 -6.80 20.19
CA LYS A 189 5.18 -5.62 21.10
C LYS A 189 6.43 -5.61 21.98
N LYS A 190 7.39 -6.51 21.75
CA LYS A 190 8.60 -6.67 22.56
C LYS A 190 9.84 -6.31 21.74
N ILE A 191 10.72 -5.55 22.37
CA ILE A 191 12.00 -5.11 21.84
C ILE A 191 13.10 -5.80 22.63
N PHE A 192 13.98 -6.46 21.92
CA PHE A 192 15.15 -7.11 22.49
C PHE A 192 16.38 -6.25 22.23
N LEU A 193 16.97 -5.74 23.27
CA LEU A 193 18.24 -5.03 23.24
C LEU A 193 19.39 -6.00 23.49
N GLY A 194 20.59 -5.62 23.08
CA GLY A 194 21.81 -6.30 23.49
C GLY A 194 21.89 -6.45 25.02
N ASN A 195 22.70 -7.39 25.52
CA ASN A 195 22.81 -7.73 26.93
C ASN A 195 21.55 -8.40 27.54
N ASN A 196 20.76 -9.10 26.73
CA ASN A 196 19.55 -9.81 27.13
C ASN A 196 18.47 -8.94 27.79
N ILE A 197 18.38 -7.68 27.40
CA ILE A 197 17.34 -6.76 27.90
C ILE A 197 16.09 -6.91 27.02
N GLU A 198 14.96 -7.28 27.62
CA GLU A 198 13.66 -7.34 26.97
C GLU A 198 12.76 -6.20 27.49
N LEU A 199 12.22 -5.39 26.57
CA LEU A 199 11.39 -4.22 26.89
C LEU A 199 10.12 -4.22 26.03
N SER A 200 9.06 -3.60 26.54
CA SER A 200 7.95 -3.13 25.70
C SER A 200 8.31 -1.77 25.10
N LEU A 201 7.65 -1.39 23.99
CA LEU A 201 7.85 -0.09 23.34
C LEU A 201 7.68 1.09 24.32
N ASN A 202 6.67 1.02 25.19
CA ASN A 202 6.42 2.06 26.19
C ASN A 202 7.61 2.21 27.16
N LYS A 203 8.18 1.11 27.63
CA LYS A 203 9.34 1.13 28.54
C LYS A 203 10.63 1.60 27.86
N LEU A 204 10.74 1.38 26.53
CA LEU A 204 11.84 1.95 25.77
C LEU A 204 11.72 3.48 25.74
N ASN A 205 10.54 3.99 25.41
CA ASN A 205 10.29 5.45 25.31
C ASN A 205 10.36 6.17 26.66
N GLU A 206 10.06 5.49 27.78
CA GLU A 206 10.08 6.09 29.12
C GLU A 206 11.46 6.19 29.77
N GLY A 207 12.41 5.39 29.32
CA GLY A 207 13.69 5.31 30.04
C GLY A 207 14.95 5.23 29.20
N TRP A 208 14.81 5.21 27.89
CA TRP A 208 15.90 5.08 26.93
C TRP A 208 15.88 6.21 25.93
N GLU A 209 17.02 6.80 25.65
CA GLU A 209 17.20 7.87 24.64
C GLU A 209 17.83 7.27 23.38
N TYR A 210 17.21 7.47 22.24
CA TYR A 210 17.80 7.12 20.92
C TYR A 210 19.11 7.89 20.71
N GLN A 211 20.12 7.23 20.20
CA GLN A 211 21.44 7.81 19.92
C GLN A 211 21.72 7.85 18.41
N TYR A 212 21.72 6.70 17.77
CA TYR A 212 21.97 6.54 16.32
C TYR A 212 21.57 5.14 15.87
N SER A 213 21.52 4.93 14.55
CA SER A 213 21.37 3.59 13.95
C SER A 213 22.68 3.12 13.32
N LEU A 214 23.00 1.85 13.49
CA LEU A 214 24.17 1.20 12.88
C LEU A 214 23.88 0.66 11.46
N LEU A 215 22.63 0.71 11.02
CA LEU A 215 22.18 0.13 9.75
C LEU A 215 21.59 1.18 8.78
N GLU A 216 21.78 2.46 9.05
CA GLU A 216 21.52 3.53 8.09
C GLU A 216 22.76 3.70 7.19
N ASP A 217 22.67 3.19 5.97
CA ASP A 217 23.47 3.56 4.80
C ASP A 217 22.57 4.22 3.75
#